data_390cc7dd710c3c2a832fd39f8f5263e8
#
_entry.id   390cc7dd710c3c2a832fd39f8f5263e8
#
_cell.length_a   1.000
_cell.length_b   1.000
_cell.length_c   1.000
_cell.angle_alpha   90.00
_cell.angle_beta   90.00
_cell.angle_gamma   90.00
#
_symmetry.space_group_name_H-M   'P 1'
#
loop_
_entity.id
_entity.type
_entity.pdbx_description
1 polymer ?
#
loop_
_entity_poly.entity_id
_entity_poly.type
_entity_poly.pdbx_seq_one_letter_code
_entity_poly.pdbx_strand_id
1 'polypeptide(L)'
;MVIFSTLTLTEADHAAIADALSTLESKLSALISVSADQRRSLNKMGEKSETFCRRTLVAMSENPGLIPADVDVAEAQRDMAQFDALRPHIARLTKLLGRAEDSEMALGSDAMV
;
A
#
# COMPACT_ATOMS: atom_id res chain seq x y z
N MET A 1 -23.67 -3.83 -31.58
CA MET A 1 -22.66 -4.22 -30.55
C MET A 1 -22.07 -2.96 -29.94
N VAL A 2 -21.95 -2.91 -28.61
CA VAL A 2 -21.30 -1.82 -27.90
C VAL A 2 -19.89 -2.29 -27.50
N ILE A 3 -18.89 -1.52 -27.90
CA ILE A 3 -17.50 -1.78 -27.55
C ILE A 3 -17.13 -0.87 -26.39
N PHE A 4 -16.78 -1.44 -25.24
CA PHE A 4 -16.43 -0.71 -24.03
C PHE A 4 -14.95 -0.41 -23.91
N SER A 5 -14.09 -1.18 -24.57
CA SER A 5 -12.65 -1.00 -24.47
C SER A 5 -11.96 -1.17 -25.82
N THR A 6 -11.06 -0.23 -26.10
CA THR A 6 -10.18 -0.28 -27.26
C THR A 6 -8.72 -0.50 -26.82
N LEU A 7 -8.51 -1.07 -25.64
CA LEU A 7 -7.19 -1.29 -25.09
C LEU A 7 -6.36 -2.18 -26.01
N THR A 8 -5.22 -1.67 -26.44
CA THR A 8 -4.28 -2.39 -27.28
C THR A 8 -2.88 -2.21 -26.70
N LEU A 9 -2.38 -3.23 -26.01
CA LEU A 9 -1.03 -3.26 -25.51
C LEU A 9 -0.17 -4.11 -26.45
N THR A 10 0.98 -3.59 -26.84
CA THR A 10 1.94 -4.31 -27.67
C THR A 10 2.75 -5.31 -26.83
N GLU A 11 3.47 -6.22 -27.49
CA GLU A 11 4.39 -7.11 -26.78
C GLU A 11 5.46 -6.32 -26.01
N ALA A 12 5.95 -5.21 -26.60
CA ALA A 12 6.89 -4.33 -25.93
C ALA A 12 6.27 -3.69 -24.67
N ASP A 13 5.00 -3.29 -24.72
CA ASP A 13 4.27 -2.77 -23.56
C ASP A 13 4.16 -3.84 -22.47
N HIS A 14 3.81 -5.06 -22.82
CA HIS A 14 3.72 -6.16 -21.85
C HIS A 14 5.06 -6.46 -21.21
N ALA A 15 6.14 -6.46 -21.98
CA ALA A 15 7.49 -6.67 -21.46
C ALA A 15 7.88 -5.55 -20.49
N ALA A 16 7.58 -4.31 -20.82
CA ALA A 16 7.84 -3.15 -19.96
C ALA A 16 7.02 -3.22 -18.66
N ILE A 17 5.77 -3.64 -18.74
CA ILE A 17 4.90 -3.84 -17.56
C ILE A 17 5.49 -4.94 -16.66
N ALA A 18 5.89 -6.07 -17.24
CA ALA A 18 6.49 -7.17 -16.48
C ALA A 18 7.77 -6.73 -15.76
N ASP A 19 8.63 -5.96 -16.44
CA ASP A 19 9.85 -5.41 -15.86
C ASP A 19 9.56 -4.44 -14.73
N ALA A 20 8.57 -3.57 -14.89
CA ALA A 20 8.14 -2.63 -13.87
C ALA A 20 7.61 -3.35 -12.62
N LEU A 21 6.80 -4.40 -12.82
CA LEU A 21 6.28 -5.22 -11.72
C LEU A 21 7.42 -5.94 -10.99
N SER A 22 8.38 -6.48 -11.71
CA SER A 22 9.56 -7.15 -11.14
C SER A 22 10.38 -6.15 -10.29
N THR A 23 10.52 -4.92 -10.76
CA THR A 23 11.21 -3.85 -10.01
C THR A 23 10.45 -3.53 -8.72
N LEU A 24 9.11 -3.40 -8.79
CA LEU A 24 8.29 -3.17 -7.60
C LEU A 24 8.41 -4.33 -6.60
N GLU A 25 8.31 -5.57 -7.06
CA GLU A 25 8.44 -6.75 -6.21
C GLU A 25 9.79 -6.79 -5.51
N SER A 26 10.87 -6.43 -6.22
CA SER A 26 12.22 -6.38 -5.66
C SER A 26 12.35 -5.28 -4.59
N LYS A 27 11.86 -4.07 -4.88
CA LYS A 27 11.93 -2.94 -3.95
C LYS A 27 11.05 -3.16 -2.72
N LEU A 28 9.95 -3.89 -2.86
CA LEU A 28 8.99 -4.17 -1.80
C LEU A 28 9.14 -5.58 -1.22
N SER A 29 10.31 -6.19 -1.38
CA SER A 29 10.55 -7.57 -0.93
C SER A 29 10.41 -7.76 0.58
N ALA A 30 10.55 -6.68 1.36
CA ALA A 30 10.38 -6.71 2.81
C ALA A 30 8.91 -6.63 3.26
N LEU A 31 7.97 -6.44 2.34
CA LEU A 31 6.55 -6.45 2.69
C LEU A 31 6.14 -7.82 3.22
N ILE A 32 5.28 -7.81 4.24
CA ILE A 32 4.79 -9.03 4.87
C ILE A 32 3.36 -9.34 4.43
N SER A 33 3.00 -10.61 4.57
CA SER A 33 1.61 -11.05 4.46
C SER A 33 1.12 -11.49 5.84
N VAL A 34 -0.11 -11.16 6.17
CA VAL A 34 -0.74 -11.58 7.41
C VAL A 34 -1.97 -12.44 7.10
N SER A 35 -2.16 -13.49 7.91
CA SER A 35 -3.36 -14.33 7.81
C SER A 35 -4.61 -13.56 8.25
N ALA A 36 -5.79 -14.11 7.96
CA ALA A 36 -7.04 -13.50 8.42
C ALA A 36 -7.09 -13.40 9.96
N ASP A 37 -6.60 -14.44 10.66
CA ASP A 37 -6.57 -14.44 12.12
C ASP A 37 -5.58 -13.42 12.67
N GLN A 38 -4.38 -13.34 12.11
CA GLN A 38 -3.40 -12.32 12.47
C GLN A 38 -3.94 -10.91 12.22
N ARG A 39 -4.63 -10.71 11.09
CA ARG A 39 -5.22 -9.41 10.75
C ARG A 39 -6.27 -8.99 11.77
N ARG A 40 -7.07 -9.93 12.27
CA ARG A 40 -8.06 -9.64 13.31
C ARG A 40 -7.43 -9.31 14.65
N SER A 41 -6.28 -9.92 14.96
CA SER A 41 -5.57 -9.70 16.23
C SER A 41 -4.73 -8.42 16.26
N LEU A 42 -4.35 -7.88 15.11
CA LEU A 42 -3.58 -6.64 15.04
C LEU A 42 -4.43 -5.44 15.44
N ASN A 43 -3.85 -4.57 16.27
CA ASN A 43 -4.44 -3.29 16.57
C ASN A 43 -4.38 -2.40 15.33
N LYS A 44 -5.55 -1.95 14.88
CA LYS A 44 -5.63 -1.08 13.70
C LYS A 44 -5.63 0.38 14.13
N MET A 45 -4.76 1.16 13.50
CA MET A 45 -4.66 2.58 13.77
C MET A 45 -5.75 3.32 12.99
N GLY A 46 -6.82 3.69 13.69
CA GLY A 46 -7.84 4.58 13.15
C GLY A 46 -7.40 6.04 13.21
N GLU A 47 -8.23 6.93 12.70
CA GLU A 47 -7.93 8.37 12.60
C GLU A 47 -7.59 9.01 13.96
N LYS A 48 -8.38 8.71 14.99
CA LYS A 48 -8.12 9.23 16.34
C LYS A 48 -6.85 8.68 16.96
N SER A 49 -6.60 7.38 16.77
CA SER A 49 -5.40 6.72 17.26
C SER A 49 -4.16 7.26 16.56
N GLU A 50 -4.25 7.52 15.26
CA GLU A 50 -3.17 8.10 14.47
C GLU A 50 -2.78 9.48 15.00
N THR A 51 -3.74 10.36 15.23
CA THR A 51 -3.50 11.70 15.78
C THR A 51 -2.85 11.61 17.16
N PHE A 52 -3.35 10.74 18.03
CA PHE A 52 -2.79 10.52 19.35
C PHE A 52 -1.36 10.00 19.31
N CYS A 53 -1.10 9.00 18.45
CA CYS A 53 0.24 8.44 18.30
C CYS A 53 1.25 9.47 17.80
N ARG A 54 0.87 10.30 16.84
CA ARG A 54 1.75 11.35 16.31
C ARG A 54 2.09 12.37 17.39
N ARG A 55 1.10 12.83 18.15
CA ARG A 55 1.31 13.78 19.24
C ARG A 55 2.19 13.20 20.34
N THR A 56 1.94 11.94 20.69
CA THR A 56 2.72 11.24 21.71
C THR A 56 4.18 11.11 21.30
N LEU A 57 4.46 10.74 20.06
CA LEU A 57 5.82 10.62 19.55
C LEU A 57 6.55 11.98 19.54
N VAL A 58 5.88 13.05 19.17
CA VAL A 58 6.44 14.41 19.25
C VAL A 58 6.77 14.78 20.69
N ALA A 59 5.83 14.57 21.61
CA ALA A 59 6.03 14.87 23.02
C ALA A 59 7.19 14.09 23.62
N MET A 60 7.32 12.81 23.30
CA MET A 60 8.42 11.97 23.76
C MET A 60 9.75 12.42 23.18
N SER A 61 9.80 12.81 21.90
CA SER A 61 11.03 13.30 21.29
C SER A 61 11.52 14.62 21.91
N GLU A 62 10.58 15.46 22.36
CA GLU A 62 10.90 16.74 23.03
C GLU A 62 11.23 16.57 24.50
N ASN A 63 10.86 15.45 25.11
CA ASN A 63 11.03 15.20 26.54
C ASN A 63 11.68 13.82 26.79
N PRO A 64 12.96 13.65 26.42
CA PRO A 64 13.62 12.33 26.52
C PRO A 64 13.61 11.74 27.93
N GLY A 65 13.65 12.58 28.96
CA GLY A 65 13.62 12.13 30.36
C GLY A 65 12.29 11.52 30.81
N LEU A 66 11.24 11.68 30.05
CA LEU A 66 9.90 11.13 30.35
C LEU A 66 9.62 9.82 29.60
N ILE A 67 10.56 9.35 28.79
CA ILE A 67 10.37 8.12 28.00
C ILE A 67 10.61 6.92 28.89
N PRO A 68 9.63 5.97 29.00
CA PRO A 68 9.85 4.71 29.70
C PRO A 68 11.02 3.94 29.08
N ALA A 69 11.78 3.23 29.92
CA ALA A 69 13.00 2.52 29.50
C ALA A 69 12.75 1.42 28.44
N ASP A 70 11.53 0.88 28.39
CA ASP A 70 11.11 -0.17 27.46
C ASP A 70 10.54 0.35 26.14
N VAL A 71 10.50 1.67 25.95
CA VAL A 71 9.94 2.30 24.74
C VAL A 71 11.07 2.80 23.84
N ASP A 72 11.11 2.27 22.62
CA ASP A 72 12.00 2.74 21.56
C ASP A 72 11.28 3.75 20.67
N VAL A 73 11.42 5.03 20.99
CA VAL A 73 10.77 6.13 20.25
C VAL A 73 11.31 6.24 18.83
N ALA A 74 12.61 6.01 18.63
CA ALA A 74 13.23 6.09 17.32
C ALA A 74 12.65 5.03 16.36
N GLU A 75 12.43 3.80 16.86
CA GLU A 75 11.79 2.74 16.08
C GLU A 75 10.33 3.08 15.75
N ALA A 76 9.58 3.58 16.73
CA ALA A 76 8.19 3.99 16.50
C ALA A 76 8.08 5.13 15.48
N GLN A 77 9.03 6.07 15.49
CA GLN A 77 9.09 7.13 14.49
C GLN A 77 9.40 6.60 13.10
N ARG A 78 10.32 5.63 12.99
CA ARG A 78 10.62 4.95 11.72
C ARG A 78 9.39 4.22 11.18
N ASP A 79 8.69 3.50 12.04
CA ASP A 79 7.48 2.77 11.65
C ASP A 79 6.39 3.73 11.16
N MET A 80 6.20 4.85 11.84
CA MET A 80 5.23 5.87 11.44
C MET A 80 5.60 6.48 10.08
N ALA A 81 6.88 6.73 9.84
CA ALA A 81 7.37 7.26 8.57
C ALA A 81 7.13 6.26 7.42
N GLN A 82 7.36 4.97 7.65
CA GLN A 82 7.08 3.93 6.65
C GLN A 82 5.57 3.75 6.43
N PHE A 83 4.78 3.80 7.49
CA PHE A 83 3.32 3.78 7.40
C PHE A 83 2.82 4.91 6.49
N ASP A 84 3.33 6.12 6.69
CA ASP A 84 2.98 7.27 5.86
C ASP A 84 3.45 7.11 4.41
N ALA A 85 4.66 6.59 4.22
CA ALA A 85 5.25 6.42 2.89
C ALA A 85 4.53 5.35 2.06
N LEU A 86 3.99 4.31 2.69
CA LEU A 86 3.24 3.26 2.01
C LEU A 86 1.87 3.73 1.49
N ARG A 87 1.23 4.64 2.19
CA ARG A 87 -0.13 5.08 1.85
C ARG A 87 -0.32 5.55 0.41
N PRO A 88 0.51 6.48 -0.12
CA PRO A 88 0.35 6.91 -1.51
C PRO A 88 0.63 5.77 -2.50
N HIS A 89 1.52 4.85 -2.19
CA HIS A 89 1.77 3.68 -3.04
C HIS A 89 0.56 2.75 -3.07
N ILE A 90 -0.04 2.48 -1.92
CA ILE A 90 -1.27 1.67 -1.82
C ILE A 90 -2.40 2.31 -2.64
N ALA A 91 -2.58 3.63 -2.51
CA ALA A 91 -3.61 4.36 -3.26
C ALA A 91 -3.40 4.23 -4.78
N ARG A 92 -2.17 4.39 -5.25
CA ARG A 92 -1.84 4.26 -6.69
C ARG A 92 -2.02 2.84 -7.20
N LEU A 93 -1.58 1.84 -6.43
CA LEU A 93 -1.74 0.44 -6.79
C LEU A 93 -3.21 0.03 -6.82
N THR A 94 -3.99 0.46 -5.83
CA THR A 94 -5.43 0.19 -5.76
C THR A 94 -6.17 0.77 -6.96
N LYS A 95 -5.86 2.01 -7.32
CA LYS A 95 -6.47 2.67 -8.48
C LYS A 95 -6.10 1.95 -9.77
N LEU A 96 -4.84 1.59 -9.94
CA LEU A 96 -4.37 0.89 -11.12
C LEU A 96 -5.00 -0.50 -11.24
N LEU A 97 -5.06 -1.24 -10.13
CA LEU A 97 -5.71 -2.55 -10.09
C LEU A 97 -7.18 -2.46 -10.48
N GLY A 98 -7.91 -1.49 -9.92
CA GLY A 98 -9.32 -1.28 -10.25
C GLY A 98 -9.54 -1.03 -11.75
N ARG A 99 -8.70 -0.18 -12.35
CA ARG A 99 -8.77 0.08 -13.80
C ARG A 99 -8.41 -1.14 -14.64
N ALA A 100 -7.45 -1.93 -14.18
CA ALA A 100 -7.06 -3.17 -14.88
C ALA A 100 -8.21 -4.19 -14.84
N GLU A 101 -8.83 -4.36 -13.67
CA GLU A 101 -9.98 -5.27 -13.52
C GLU A 101 -11.18 -4.83 -14.35
N ASP A 102 -11.49 -3.53 -14.35
CA ASP A 102 -12.58 -2.96 -15.16
C ASP A 102 -12.30 -3.18 -16.66
N SER A 103 -11.08 -2.97 -17.09
CA SER A 103 -10.67 -3.18 -18.48
C SER A 103 -10.74 -4.66 -18.88
N GLU A 104 -10.31 -5.55 -18.01
CA GLU A 104 -10.45 -6.99 -18.21
C GLU A 104 -11.91 -7.39 -18.40
N MET A 105 -12.80 -6.87 -17.55
CA MET A 105 -14.24 -7.12 -17.63
C MET A 105 -14.81 -6.61 -18.94
N ALA A 106 -14.45 -5.39 -19.34
CA ALA A 106 -14.91 -4.78 -20.59
C ALA A 106 -14.43 -5.57 -21.82
N LEU A 107 -13.16 -5.96 -21.82
CA LEU A 107 -12.59 -6.78 -22.91
C LEU A 107 -13.28 -8.14 -22.99
N GLY A 108 -13.54 -8.77 -21.85
CA GLY A 108 -14.26 -10.03 -21.80
C GLY A 108 -15.69 -9.90 -22.35
N SER A 109 -16.38 -8.81 -21.99
CA SER A 109 -17.72 -8.52 -22.53
C SER A 109 -17.68 -8.29 -24.04
N ASP A 110 -16.73 -7.51 -24.54
CA ASP A 110 -16.58 -7.24 -25.97
C ASP A 110 -16.24 -8.52 -26.75
N ALA A 111 -15.51 -9.44 -26.14
CA ALA A 111 -15.11 -10.72 -26.77
C ALA A 111 -16.28 -11.71 -26.87
N MET A 112 -17.31 -11.58 -26.06
CA MET A 112 -18.49 -12.45 -26.08
C MET A 112 -19.50 -11.97 -27.12
N VAL A 113 -19.17 -12.07 -28.39
CA VAL A 113 -20.04 -11.62 -29.50
C VAL A 113 -21.02 -12.70 -29.93
#